data_8e942102f3b4ad7569c7d38f492dfd04
#
_entry.id   8e942102f3b4ad7569c7d38f492dfd04
#
_cell.length_a   1.000
_cell.length_b   1.000
_cell.length_c   1.000
_cell.angle_alpha   90.00
_cell.angle_beta   90.00
_cell.angle_gamma   90.00
#
_symmetry.space_group_name_H-M   'P 1'
#
loop_
_entity.id
_entity.type
_entity.pdbx_description
1 polymer ?
#
loop_
_entity_poly.entity_id
_entity_poly.type
_entity_poly.pdbx_seq_one_letter_code
_entity_poly.pdbx_strand_id
1 'polypeptide(L)'
;MLSIENEKRIEKWIEDHKEEFIADLSKIIAVPSVATPGVSEGEFPFGIESANVLAAAKEIVEGYGFPVKNLDNYCLVANVGEGEEKIGLFGHLDVVPCGNDWNYPPYQLTVDGDLLIGRGILDDKGPLWASIFAVRCLKDLDLMPKREIEIFMGGQEECGMNDLLHYIEVSEKLPDVSFTPDGNYPICHGEKGGLRFYLAIPCSDEKIVDFKGGTVKNVVADKAVATLKNVCAECL
;
A
#
# COMPACT_ATOMS: atom_id res chain seq x y z
N MET A 1 -30.49 -0.15 0.42
CA MET A 1 -30.23 0.91 1.39
C MET A 1 -30.18 0.28 2.77
N LEU A 2 -29.21 0.65 3.59
CA LEU A 2 -29.19 0.28 5.01
C LEU A 2 -30.38 0.90 5.72
N SER A 3 -30.88 0.21 6.76
CA SER A 3 -31.89 0.81 7.64
C SER A 3 -31.24 1.81 8.58
N ILE A 4 -32.01 2.80 9.06
CA ILE A 4 -31.54 3.77 10.06
C ILE A 4 -31.03 3.07 11.34
N GLU A 5 -31.63 1.93 11.68
CA GLU A 5 -31.20 1.12 12.81
C GLU A 5 -29.78 0.53 12.57
N ASN A 6 -29.52 0.00 11.39
CA ASN A 6 -28.21 -0.55 11.07
C ASN A 6 -27.15 0.55 10.95
N GLU A 7 -27.48 1.72 10.44
CA GLU A 7 -26.57 2.88 10.42
C GLU A 7 -26.10 3.22 11.84
N LYS A 8 -27.01 3.31 12.81
CA LYS A 8 -26.66 3.57 14.21
C LYS A 8 -25.85 2.46 14.86
N ARG A 9 -26.09 1.19 14.48
CA ARG A 9 -25.28 0.06 14.96
C ARG A 9 -23.85 0.14 14.43
N ILE A 10 -23.68 0.52 13.18
CA ILE A 10 -22.37 0.70 12.53
C ILE A 10 -21.63 1.87 13.19
N GLU A 11 -22.27 3.03 13.36
CA GLU A 11 -21.68 4.20 14.02
C GLU A 11 -21.19 3.85 15.42
N LYS A 12 -22.03 3.16 16.20
CA LYS A 12 -21.64 2.71 17.54
C LYS A 12 -20.48 1.72 17.50
N TRP A 13 -20.49 0.76 16.59
CA TRP A 13 -19.41 -0.20 16.46
C TRP A 13 -18.08 0.48 16.12
N ILE A 14 -18.09 1.45 15.21
CA ILE A 14 -16.90 2.23 14.84
C ILE A 14 -16.33 2.96 16.06
N GLU A 15 -17.18 3.62 16.85
CA GLU A 15 -16.73 4.35 18.04
C GLU A 15 -16.16 3.40 19.10
N ASP A 16 -16.81 2.25 19.31
CA ASP A 16 -16.38 1.25 20.29
C ASP A 16 -15.03 0.57 19.89
N HIS A 17 -14.65 0.57 18.60
CA HIS A 17 -13.42 -0.08 18.08
C HIS A 17 -12.37 0.90 17.55
N LYS A 18 -12.56 2.19 17.71
CA LYS A 18 -11.65 3.23 17.21
C LYS A 18 -10.20 3.09 17.74
N GLU A 19 -10.07 2.81 19.04
CA GLU A 19 -8.76 2.62 19.65
C GLU A 19 -8.05 1.36 19.13
N GLU A 20 -8.79 0.28 18.89
CA GLU A 20 -8.26 -0.95 18.31
C GLU A 20 -7.80 -0.72 16.86
N PHE A 21 -8.61 -0.01 16.06
CA PHE A 21 -8.21 0.41 14.72
C PHE A 21 -6.87 1.14 14.70
N ILE A 22 -6.71 2.15 15.56
CA ILE A 22 -5.48 2.94 15.66
C ILE A 22 -4.31 2.07 16.11
N ALA A 23 -4.52 1.18 17.08
CA ALA A 23 -3.48 0.29 17.60
C ALA A 23 -2.98 -0.69 16.52
N ASP A 24 -3.88 -1.29 15.74
CA ASP A 24 -3.52 -2.23 14.70
C ASP A 24 -2.90 -1.51 13.49
N LEU A 25 -3.45 -0.38 13.06
CA LEU A 25 -2.84 0.44 12.02
C LEU A 25 -1.43 0.92 12.43
N SER A 26 -1.21 1.23 13.71
CA SER A 26 0.11 1.61 14.22
C SER A 26 1.16 0.50 14.02
N LYS A 27 0.78 -0.77 14.19
CA LYS A 27 1.66 -1.92 13.92
C LYS A 27 2.05 -2.01 12.45
N ILE A 28 1.09 -1.74 11.55
CA ILE A 28 1.30 -1.76 10.09
C ILE A 28 2.16 -0.57 9.63
N ILE A 29 1.92 0.62 10.19
CA ILE A 29 2.74 1.81 9.89
C ILE A 29 4.18 1.66 10.39
N ALA A 30 4.39 0.95 11.49
CA ALA A 30 5.72 0.75 12.07
C ALA A 30 6.67 -0.07 11.18
N VAL A 31 6.15 -0.80 10.19
CA VAL A 31 6.98 -1.54 9.24
C VAL A 31 7.32 -0.63 8.05
N PRO A 32 8.62 -0.32 7.81
CA PRO A 32 9.05 0.50 6.68
C PRO A 32 9.07 -0.31 5.38
N SER A 33 7.90 -0.68 4.90
CA SER A 33 7.65 -1.61 3.81
C SER A 33 7.95 -1.03 2.41
N VAL A 34 9.16 -0.52 2.20
CA VAL A 34 9.60 -0.07 0.87
C VAL A 34 9.96 -1.28 0.02
N ALA A 35 9.13 -1.55 -0.98
CA ALA A 35 9.35 -2.68 -1.86
C ALA A 35 10.53 -2.46 -2.81
N THR A 36 11.27 -3.53 -3.11
CA THR A 36 12.32 -3.52 -4.12
C THR A 36 11.71 -3.57 -5.52
N PRO A 37 12.14 -2.69 -6.46
CA PRO A 37 11.67 -2.75 -7.85
C PRO A 37 12.03 -4.07 -8.53
N GLY A 38 11.08 -4.60 -9.32
CA GLY A 38 11.24 -5.89 -10.00
C GLY A 38 10.97 -7.06 -9.04
N VAL A 39 11.29 -8.25 -9.51
CA VAL A 39 11.16 -9.50 -8.74
C VAL A 39 12.56 -10.06 -8.52
N SER A 40 12.92 -10.30 -7.26
CA SER A 40 14.16 -11.00 -6.93
C SER A 40 13.94 -12.51 -6.83
N GLU A 41 15.00 -13.28 -7.04
CA GLU A 41 14.96 -14.72 -6.76
C GLU A 41 14.95 -14.97 -5.26
N GLY A 42 14.18 -15.97 -4.81
CA GLY A 42 14.15 -16.44 -3.44
C GLY A 42 12.84 -16.17 -2.70
N GLU A 43 12.87 -16.32 -1.40
CA GLU A 43 11.70 -16.32 -0.52
C GLU A 43 11.03 -14.95 -0.41
N PHE A 44 11.75 -13.86 -0.64
CA PHE A 44 11.27 -12.48 -0.47
C PHE A 44 11.36 -11.71 -1.79
N PRO A 45 10.39 -11.90 -2.72
CA PRO A 45 10.48 -11.37 -4.09
C PRO A 45 10.62 -9.84 -4.15
N PHE A 46 10.08 -9.13 -3.19
CA PHE A 46 10.11 -7.65 -3.10
C PHE A 46 10.97 -7.12 -1.95
N GLY A 47 11.78 -8.00 -1.36
CA GLY A 47 12.63 -7.69 -0.21
C GLY A 47 11.97 -8.00 1.13
N ILE A 48 12.80 -8.04 2.16
CA ILE A 48 12.38 -8.46 3.51
C ILE A 48 11.38 -7.51 4.15
N GLU A 49 11.44 -6.20 3.85
CA GLU A 49 10.52 -5.22 4.44
C GLU A 49 9.08 -5.39 3.92
N SER A 50 8.91 -5.71 2.62
CA SER A 50 7.62 -6.09 2.07
C SER A 50 7.09 -7.37 2.70
N ALA A 51 7.91 -8.41 2.85
CA ALA A 51 7.51 -9.65 3.52
C ALA A 51 7.13 -9.42 4.99
N ASN A 52 7.83 -8.54 5.70
CA ASN A 52 7.53 -8.23 7.10
C ASN A 52 6.17 -7.55 7.28
N VAL A 53 5.79 -6.63 6.40
CA VAL A 53 4.46 -6.00 6.48
C VAL A 53 3.34 -6.98 6.14
N LEU A 54 3.57 -7.86 5.16
CA LEU A 54 2.62 -8.93 4.86
C LEU A 54 2.45 -9.86 6.07
N ALA A 55 3.53 -10.26 6.74
CA ALA A 55 3.45 -11.10 7.94
C ALA A 55 2.68 -10.41 9.07
N ALA A 56 2.95 -9.13 9.34
CA ALA A 56 2.25 -8.36 10.35
C ALA A 56 0.75 -8.21 10.04
N ALA A 57 0.41 -7.91 8.78
CA ALA A 57 -0.98 -7.81 8.34
C ALA A 57 -1.71 -9.15 8.47
N LYS A 58 -1.05 -10.26 8.08
CA LYS A 58 -1.61 -11.61 8.21
C LYS A 58 -1.99 -11.92 9.65
N GLU A 59 -1.09 -11.70 10.60
CA GLU A 59 -1.33 -11.97 12.02
C GLU A 59 -2.56 -11.22 12.53
N ILE A 60 -2.69 -9.92 12.21
CA ILE A 60 -3.81 -9.11 12.70
C ILE A 60 -5.12 -9.52 12.04
N VAL A 61 -5.13 -9.71 10.72
CA VAL A 61 -6.34 -10.06 9.95
C VAL A 61 -6.84 -11.46 10.32
N GLU A 62 -5.95 -12.42 10.58
CA GLU A 62 -6.31 -13.72 11.15
C GLU A 62 -6.88 -13.59 12.57
N GLY A 63 -6.38 -12.62 13.35
CA GLY A 63 -6.95 -12.27 14.67
C GLY A 63 -8.40 -11.79 14.61
N TYR A 64 -8.85 -11.20 13.49
CA TYR A 64 -10.26 -10.87 13.24
C TYR A 64 -11.11 -12.09 12.83
N GLY A 65 -10.48 -13.26 12.75
CA GLY A 65 -11.13 -14.51 12.31
C GLY A 65 -11.38 -14.54 10.80
N PHE A 66 -10.55 -13.87 10.01
CA PHE A 66 -10.53 -13.98 8.55
C PHE A 66 -9.45 -14.99 8.13
N PRO A 67 -9.77 -16.01 7.33
CA PRO A 67 -8.74 -16.90 6.82
C PRO A 67 -7.88 -16.16 5.80
N VAL A 68 -6.55 -16.14 6.02
CA VAL A 68 -5.59 -15.42 5.17
C VAL A 68 -4.64 -16.41 4.49
N LYS A 69 -4.55 -16.34 3.17
CA LYS A 69 -3.54 -17.05 2.37
C LYS A 69 -2.41 -16.08 2.05
N ASN A 70 -1.17 -16.51 2.27
CA ASN A 70 0.02 -15.85 1.75
C ASN A 70 0.37 -16.49 0.40
N LEU A 71 0.36 -15.70 -0.66
CA LEU A 71 0.72 -16.14 -2.01
C LEU A 71 2.20 -15.82 -2.23
N ASP A 72 3.07 -16.72 -1.78
CA ASP A 72 4.52 -16.73 -1.99
C ASP A 72 5.24 -15.40 -1.61
N ASN A 73 4.75 -14.69 -0.60
CA ASN A 73 5.22 -13.37 -0.19
C ASN A 73 5.11 -12.28 -1.28
N TYR A 74 4.30 -12.49 -2.32
CA TYR A 74 3.87 -11.46 -3.25
C TYR A 74 2.72 -10.63 -2.67
N CYS A 75 1.73 -11.30 -2.12
CA CYS A 75 0.54 -10.66 -1.54
C CYS A 75 -0.16 -11.60 -0.54
N LEU A 76 -1.12 -11.04 0.16
CA LEU A 76 -2.07 -11.80 0.97
C LEU A 76 -3.46 -11.73 0.36
N VAL A 77 -4.23 -12.80 0.55
CA VAL A 77 -5.65 -12.85 0.16
C VAL A 77 -6.46 -13.37 1.34
N ALA A 78 -7.47 -12.62 1.75
CA ALA A 78 -8.44 -13.05 2.76
C ALA A 78 -9.82 -13.15 2.14
N ASN A 79 -10.52 -14.27 2.38
CA ASN A 79 -11.88 -14.49 1.90
C ASN A 79 -12.85 -14.47 3.08
N VAL A 80 -13.89 -13.63 3.01
CA VAL A 80 -14.84 -13.39 4.09
C VAL A 80 -16.27 -13.47 3.57
N GLY A 81 -17.13 -14.23 4.27
CA GLY A 81 -18.50 -14.47 3.85
C GLY A 81 -18.60 -15.60 2.84
N GLU A 82 -19.79 -15.79 2.28
CA GLU A 82 -20.13 -16.87 1.35
C GLU A 82 -21.06 -16.34 0.25
N GLY A 83 -20.88 -16.82 -0.98
CA GLY A 83 -21.73 -16.45 -2.11
C GLY A 83 -21.17 -16.94 -3.43
N GLU A 84 -22.02 -16.99 -4.47
CA GLU A 84 -21.60 -17.34 -5.82
C GLU A 84 -20.81 -16.22 -6.49
N GLU A 85 -21.22 -14.97 -6.20
CA GLU A 85 -20.53 -13.77 -6.68
C GLU A 85 -19.49 -13.30 -5.65
N LYS A 86 -18.37 -12.81 -6.15
CA LYS A 86 -17.24 -12.34 -5.35
C LYS A 86 -17.00 -10.85 -5.58
N ILE A 87 -16.86 -10.10 -4.48
CA ILE A 87 -16.46 -8.70 -4.50
C ILE A 87 -15.00 -8.63 -4.07
N GLY A 88 -14.14 -8.04 -4.92
CA GLY A 88 -12.74 -7.77 -4.60
C GLY A 88 -12.55 -6.40 -3.97
N LEU A 89 -11.79 -6.36 -2.88
CA LEU A 89 -11.27 -5.17 -2.25
C LEU A 89 -9.75 -5.23 -2.40
N PHE A 90 -9.18 -4.31 -3.17
CA PHE A 90 -7.77 -4.33 -3.54
C PHE A 90 -7.06 -3.12 -2.95
N GLY A 91 -5.97 -3.36 -2.23
CA GLY A 91 -5.09 -2.33 -1.74
C GLY A 91 -3.68 -2.87 -1.52
N HIS A 92 -2.74 -2.00 -1.12
CA HIS A 92 -1.35 -2.37 -0.95
C HIS A 92 -0.78 -1.96 0.41
N LEU A 93 0.27 -2.66 0.82
CA LEU A 93 0.95 -2.48 2.09
C LEU A 93 2.37 -1.94 1.92
N ASP A 94 2.91 -1.96 0.70
CA ASP A 94 4.17 -1.30 0.42
C ASP A 94 4.00 0.22 0.37
N VAL A 95 5.10 0.92 0.46
CA VAL A 95 5.13 2.38 0.47
C VAL A 95 6.34 2.90 -0.29
N VAL A 96 6.24 4.11 -0.84
CA VAL A 96 7.42 4.81 -1.36
C VAL A 96 8.39 5.18 -0.23
N PRO A 97 9.68 5.37 -0.51
CA PRO A 97 10.64 5.88 0.47
C PRO A 97 10.13 7.14 1.15
N CYS A 98 10.37 7.28 2.45
CA CYS A 98 9.83 8.41 3.22
C CYS A 98 10.38 9.78 2.76
N GLY A 99 11.56 9.82 2.13
CA GLY A 99 12.22 11.09 1.80
C GLY A 99 12.77 11.80 3.05
N ASN A 100 12.93 13.13 2.94
CA ASN A 100 13.48 14.00 3.97
C ASN A 100 12.40 14.95 4.51
N ASP A 101 12.75 15.72 5.52
CA ASP A 101 11.96 16.86 6.02
C ASP A 101 10.61 16.51 6.67
N TRP A 102 10.53 15.35 7.29
CA TRP A 102 9.38 14.98 8.13
C TRP A 102 9.42 15.71 9.46
N ASN A 103 8.27 16.30 9.85
CA ASN A 103 8.09 16.90 11.19
C ASN A 103 7.78 15.85 12.27
N TYR A 104 7.32 14.67 11.86
CA TYR A 104 7.01 13.52 12.73
C TYR A 104 7.75 12.28 12.22
N PRO A 105 8.03 11.28 13.07
CA PRO A 105 8.65 10.04 12.62
C PRO A 105 7.78 9.34 11.56
N PRO A 106 8.28 9.10 10.33
CA PRO A 106 7.45 8.57 9.24
C PRO A 106 6.90 7.16 9.48
N TYR A 107 7.62 6.32 10.20
CA TYR A 107 7.24 4.94 10.51
C TYR A 107 6.76 4.77 11.97
N GLN A 108 6.16 5.82 12.50
CA GLN A 108 5.47 5.80 13.78
C GLN A 108 4.16 6.55 13.62
N LEU A 109 3.04 5.83 13.81
CA LEU A 109 1.74 6.50 13.77
C LEU A 109 1.65 7.55 14.85
N THR A 110 1.48 8.80 14.46
CA THR A 110 1.25 9.93 15.38
C THR A 110 -0.20 10.37 15.28
N VAL A 111 -0.86 10.49 16.42
CA VAL A 111 -2.20 11.08 16.55
C VAL A 111 -2.02 12.52 17.02
N ASP A 112 -2.41 13.49 16.20
CA ASP A 112 -2.36 14.93 16.54
C ASP A 112 -3.76 15.52 16.30
N GLY A 113 -4.52 15.68 17.39
CA GLY A 113 -5.93 16.07 17.32
C GLY A 113 -6.75 15.06 16.53
N ASP A 114 -7.33 15.52 15.42
CA ASP A 114 -8.13 14.70 14.50
C ASP A 114 -7.31 14.09 13.34
N LEU A 115 -5.99 14.24 13.37
CA LEU A 115 -5.12 13.78 12.30
C LEU A 115 -4.36 12.51 12.72
N LEU A 116 -4.26 11.58 11.78
CA LEU A 116 -3.33 10.45 11.81
C LEU A 116 -2.17 10.75 10.86
N ILE A 117 -0.94 10.71 11.36
CA ILE A 117 0.25 11.11 10.61
C ILE A 117 1.25 9.95 10.57
N GLY A 118 1.71 9.60 9.36
CA GLY A 118 2.70 8.56 9.12
C GLY A 118 2.80 8.18 7.65
N ARG A 119 3.88 7.52 7.24
CA ARG A 119 4.05 7.02 5.88
C ARG A 119 3.06 5.87 5.62
N GLY A 120 2.23 5.99 4.56
CA GLY A 120 1.21 5.03 4.20
C GLY A 120 -0.17 5.30 4.81
N ILE A 121 -0.34 6.37 5.63
CA ILE A 121 -1.65 6.72 6.19
C ILE A 121 -2.65 7.11 5.10
N LEU A 122 -2.20 7.79 4.05
CA LEU A 122 -3.05 8.19 2.94
C LEU A 122 -2.98 7.20 1.77
N ASP A 123 -1.84 6.58 1.56
CA ASP A 123 -1.49 5.77 0.40
C ASP A 123 -0.61 4.59 0.85
N ASP A 124 -1.15 3.38 0.93
CA ASP A 124 -2.56 2.95 0.96
C ASP A 124 -2.90 2.18 2.25
N LYS A 125 -1.92 2.04 3.20
CA LYS A 125 -2.11 1.29 4.46
C LYS A 125 -3.34 1.75 5.24
N GLY A 126 -3.58 3.06 5.32
CA GLY A 126 -4.72 3.62 6.04
C GLY A 126 -6.06 3.28 5.38
N PRO A 127 -6.29 3.63 4.10
CA PRO A 127 -7.51 3.31 3.38
C PRO A 127 -7.79 1.80 3.29
N LEU A 128 -6.77 0.99 3.00
CA LEU A 128 -6.89 -0.47 3.01
C LEU A 128 -7.31 -0.97 4.40
N TRP A 129 -6.68 -0.48 5.48
CA TRP A 129 -7.02 -0.88 6.85
C TRP A 129 -8.44 -0.47 7.23
N ALA A 130 -8.88 0.72 6.85
CA ALA A 130 -10.25 1.18 7.05
C ALA A 130 -11.25 0.26 6.32
N SER A 131 -10.91 -0.19 5.13
CA SER A 131 -11.73 -1.11 4.34
C SER A 131 -11.81 -2.52 4.97
N ILE A 132 -10.69 -3.04 5.49
CA ILE A 132 -10.66 -4.30 6.25
C ILE A 132 -11.54 -4.19 7.51
N PHE A 133 -11.44 -3.07 8.22
CA PHE A 133 -12.27 -2.79 9.40
C PHE A 133 -13.76 -2.67 9.06
N ALA A 134 -14.09 -2.11 7.89
CA ALA A 134 -15.48 -2.08 7.43
C ALA A 134 -16.03 -3.50 7.19
N VAL A 135 -15.24 -4.40 6.59
CA VAL A 135 -15.63 -5.82 6.42
C VAL A 135 -15.80 -6.49 7.78
N ARG A 136 -14.90 -6.24 8.73
CA ARG A 136 -15.02 -6.74 10.10
C ARG A 136 -16.30 -6.23 10.79
N CYS A 137 -16.60 -4.94 10.67
CA CYS A 137 -17.84 -4.37 11.19
C CYS A 137 -19.08 -5.08 10.64
N LEU A 138 -19.14 -5.31 9.34
CA LEU A 138 -20.24 -6.03 8.70
C LEU A 138 -20.37 -7.46 9.26
N LYS A 139 -19.27 -8.16 9.46
CA LYS A 139 -19.26 -9.51 10.03
C LYS A 139 -19.73 -9.52 11.47
N ASP A 140 -19.19 -8.65 12.32
CA ASP A 140 -19.53 -8.57 13.76
C ASP A 140 -20.99 -8.19 14.01
N LEU A 141 -21.57 -7.43 13.08
CA LEU A 141 -22.98 -7.00 13.15
C LEU A 141 -23.97 -7.92 12.41
N ASP A 142 -23.52 -9.04 11.84
CA ASP A 142 -24.33 -9.93 11.00
C ASP A 142 -24.95 -9.20 9.78
N LEU A 143 -24.21 -8.28 9.18
CA LEU A 143 -24.62 -7.47 8.03
C LEU A 143 -23.89 -7.85 6.73
N MET A 144 -23.23 -9.00 6.70
CA MET A 144 -22.51 -9.45 5.51
C MET A 144 -23.44 -9.55 4.30
N PRO A 145 -22.99 -9.14 3.10
CA PRO A 145 -23.74 -9.36 1.86
C PRO A 145 -23.82 -10.87 1.55
N LYS A 146 -24.77 -11.25 0.68
CA LYS A 146 -24.85 -12.61 0.13
C LYS A 146 -23.83 -12.80 -1.01
N ARG A 147 -22.60 -12.35 -0.78
CA ARG A 147 -21.46 -12.41 -1.68
C ARG A 147 -20.22 -12.68 -0.85
N GLU A 148 -19.29 -13.39 -1.42
CA GLU A 148 -17.95 -13.49 -0.83
C GLU A 148 -17.22 -12.15 -1.00
N ILE A 149 -16.53 -11.68 0.03
CA ILE A 149 -15.62 -10.55 -0.05
C ILE A 149 -14.20 -11.10 -0.06
N GLU A 150 -13.45 -10.80 -1.11
CA GLU A 150 -12.04 -11.12 -1.22
C GLU A 150 -11.21 -9.86 -1.01
N ILE A 151 -10.35 -9.87 0.00
CA ILE A 151 -9.46 -8.77 0.35
C ILE A 151 -8.07 -9.13 -0.15
N PHE A 152 -7.58 -8.37 -1.12
CA PHE A 152 -6.21 -8.43 -1.62
C PHE A 152 -5.37 -7.38 -0.92
N MET A 153 -4.22 -7.78 -0.38
CA MET A 153 -3.25 -6.91 0.27
C MET A 153 -1.92 -7.09 -0.44
N GLY A 154 -1.60 -6.17 -1.34
CA GLY A 154 -0.42 -6.21 -2.21
C GLY A 154 0.87 -5.83 -1.49
N GLY A 155 1.99 -6.31 -2.01
CA GLY A 155 3.32 -6.03 -1.48
C GLY A 155 4.22 -5.21 -2.39
N GLN A 156 3.75 -4.78 -3.61
CA GLN A 156 4.58 -4.07 -4.59
C GLN A 156 3.77 -3.19 -5.55
N GLU A 157 2.78 -2.47 -5.12
CA GLU A 157 2.02 -1.55 -6.00
C GLU A 157 2.91 -0.41 -6.51
N GLU A 158 3.62 0.27 -5.62
CA GLU A 158 4.37 1.51 -5.83
C GLU A 158 5.51 1.41 -6.87
N CYS A 159 5.98 0.22 -7.17
CA CYS A 159 7.14 0.06 -8.03
C CYS A 159 7.06 -1.07 -9.06
N GLY A 160 5.88 -1.67 -9.29
CA GLY A 160 5.81 -2.69 -10.33
C GLY A 160 4.53 -3.49 -10.50
N MET A 161 3.70 -3.64 -9.47
CA MET A 161 2.46 -4.43 -9.46
C MET A 161 2.66 -5.91 -9.86
N ASN A 162 3.85 -6.48 -9.60
CA ASN A 162 4.09 -7.90 -9.86
C ASN A 162 3.34 -8.80 -8.86
N ASP A 163 2.98 -8.28 -7.71
CA ASP A 163 2.09 -8.89 -6.73
C ASP A 163 0.69 -9.15 -7.31
N LEU A 164 0.10 -8.18 -7.98
CA LEU A 164 -1.18 -8.32 -8.68
C LEU A 164 -1.08 -9.28 -9.86
N LEU A 165 0.02 -9.23 -10.62
CA LEU A 165 0.24 -10.17 -11.73
C LEU A 165 0.33 -11.61 -11.21
N HIS A 166 1.09 -11.85 -10.14
CA HIS A 166 1.19 -13.16 -9.51
C HIS A 166 -0.17 -13.64 -8.99
N TYR A 167 -0.91 -12.76 -8.28
CA TYR A 167 -2.26 -13.08 -7.84
C TYR A 167 -3.18 -13.54 -8.98
N ILE A 168 -3.17 -12.81 -10.12
CA ILE A 168 -3.98 -13.19 -11.30
C ILE A 168 -3.57 -14.56 -11.85
N GLU A 169 -2.26 -14.86 -11.87
CA GLU A 169 -1.73 -16.10 -12.40
C GLU A 169 -2.11 -17.32 -11.55
N VAL A 170 -2.11 -17.18 -10.21
CA VAL A 170 -2.34 -18.33 -9.30
C VAL A 170 -3.79 -18.44 -8.83
N SER A 171 -4.64 -17.45 -9.11
CA SER A 171 -6.04 -17.46 -8.68
C SER A 171 -6.90 -18.32 -9.59
N GLU A 172 -7.67 -19.24 -9.00
CA GLU A 172 -8.62 -20.08 -9.74
C GLU A 172 -9.82 -19.27 -10.28
N LYS A 173 -10.28 -18.29 -9.51
CA LYS A 173 -11.40 -17.41 -9.86
C LYS A 173 -11.11 -15.99 -9.37
N LEU A 174 -11.14 -15.03 -10.26
CA LEU A 174 -11.06 -13.61 -9.94
C LEU A 174 -12.42 -13.07 -9.45
N PRO A 175 -12.46 -11.97 -8.70
CA PRO A 175 -13.69 -11.30 -8.31
C PRO A 175 -14.53 -10.86 -9.52
N ASP A 176 -15.85 -10.92 -9.37
CA ASP A 176 -16.80 -10.50 -10.41
C ASP A 176 -16.86 -8.97 -10.54
N VAL A 177 -16.61 -8.27 -9.44
CA VAL A 177 -16.47 -6.81 -9.37
C VAL A 177 -15.43 -6.47 -8.30
N SER A 178 -14.64 -5.43 -8.55
CA SER A 178 -13.60 -4.99 -7.61
C SER A 178 -13.60 -3.48 -7.45
N PHE A 179 -13.11 -3.03 -6.30
CA PHE A 179 -12.79 -1.63 -6.06
C PHE A 179 -11.48 -1.54 -5.26
N THR A 180 -10.83 -0.39 -5.37
CA THR A 180 -9.68 -0.05 -4.53
C THR A 180 -9.97 1.21 -3.73
N PRO A 181 -9.58 1.28 -2.45
CA PRO A 181 -9.63 2.49 -1.66
C PRO A 181 -8.48 3.46 -1.98
N ASP A 182 -7.52 3.02 -2.79
CA ASP A 182 -6.36 3.77 -3.23
C ASP A 182 -6.74 4.78 -4.32
N GLY A 183 -7.38 5.86 -3.92
CA GLY A 183 -7.84 6.89 -4.84
C GLY A 183 -8.65 8.00 -4.21
N ASN A 184 -8.96 8.99 -5.01
CA ASN A 184 -9.74 10.15 -4.58
C ASN A 184 -11.25 9.90 -4.68
N TYR A 185 -12.01 10.48 -3.75
CA TYR A 185 -13.46 10.53 -3.83
C TYR A 185 -13.94 11.58 -4.84
N PRO A 186 -15.12 11.39 -5.46
CA PRO A 186 -16.11 10.33 -5.18
C PRO A 186 -15.77 8.97 -5.81
N ILE A 187 -15.45 8.85 -7.06
CA ILE A 187 -15.04 7.61 -7.72
C ILE A 187 -14.20 7.98 -8.94
N CYS A 188 -12.99 7.43 -8.99
CA CYS A 188 -12.17 7.46 -10.18
C CYS A 188 -12.50 6.22 -11.04
N HIS A 189 -13.04 6.43 -12.24
CA HIS A 189 -13.42 5.34 -13.15
C HIS A 189 -12.60 5.32 -14.45
N GLY A 190 -11.54 6.12 -14.51
CA GLY A 190 -10.64 6.19 -15.66
C GLY A 190 -9.37 6.95 -15.32
N GLU A 191 -8.27 6.48 -15.82
CA GLU A 191 -6.94 7.04 -15.60
C GLU A 191 -6.24 7.37 -16.92
N LYS A 192 -5.25 8.25 -16.84
CA LYS A 192 -4.39 8.57 -17.98
C LYS A 192 -3.37 7.46 -18.18
N GLY A 193 -3.15 7.07 -19.43
CA GLY A 193 -2.02 6.20 -19.76
C GLY A 193 -0.68 6.87 -19.46
N GLY A 194 0.29 6.09 -19.02
CA GLY A 194 1.66 6.52 -18.77
C GLY A 194 2.63 5.94 -19.81
N LEU A 195 3.58 6.73 -20.26
CA LEU A 195 4.72 6.28 -21.06
C LEU A 195 6.02 6.61 -20.33
N ARG A 196 6.85 5.61 -20.11
CA ARG A 196 8.19 5.78 -19.56
C ARG A 196 9.23 5.45 -20.62
N PHE A 197 10.24 6.29 -20.73
CA PHE A 197 11.37 6.04 -21.63
C PHE A 197 12.69 6.45 -20.97
N TYR A 198 13.74 5.81 -21.37
CA TYR A 198 15.10 6.13 -20.94
C TYR A 198 15.82 6.85 -22.08
N LEU A 199 16.44 7.97 -21.77
CA LEU A 199 17.28 8.71 -22.69
C LEU A 199 18.74 8.59 -22.24
N ALA A 200 19.55 7.95 -23.04
CA ALA A 200 20.99 7.88 -22.84
C ALA A 200 21.70 8.91 -23.75
N ILE A 201 22.35 9.87 -23.12
CA ILE A 201 23.13 10.91 -23.85
C ILE A 201 24.61 10.68 -23.57
N PRO A 202 25.43 10.38 -24.59
CA PRO A 202 26.86 10.27 -24.40
C PRO A 202 27.45 11.60 -23.89
N CYS A 203 28.21 11.54 -22.82
CA CYS A 203 28.93 12.67 -22.28
C CYS A 203 30.42 12.48 -22.56
N SER A 204 31.01 13.40 -23.34
CA SER A 204 32.42 13.39 -23.69
C SER A 204 33.28 14.31 -22.82
N ASP A 205 32.68 14.99 -21.83
CA ASP A 205 33.42 15.84 -20.90
C ASP A 205 34.11 15.00 -19.83
N GLU A 206 35.42 14.81 -19.99
CA GLU A 206 36.24 14.05 -19.05
C GLU A 206 36.31 14.65 -17.63
N LYS A 207 35.84 15.86 -17.44
CA LYS A 207 35.78 16.50 -16.11
C LYS A 207 34.62 15.97 -15.26
N ILE A 208 33.57 15.48 -15.87
CA ILE A 208 32.43 14.92 -15.16
C ILE A 208 32.73 13.46 -14.79
N VAL A 209 32.85 13.19 -13.50
CA VAL A 209 33.08 11.84 -12.96
C VAL A 209 31.78 11.12 -12.66
N ASP A 210 30.84 11.84 -12.09
CA ASP A 210 29.52 11.33 -11.67
C ASP A 210 28.50 12.44 -11.68
N PHE A 211 27.24 12.09 -11.96
CA PHE A 211 26.10 12.99 -11.91
C PHE A 211 24.87 12.24 -11.41
N LYS A 212 24.30 12.69 -10.29
CA LYS A 212 23.12 12.09 -9.69
C LYS A 212 22.07 13.13 -9.38
N GLY A 213 20.80 12.82 -9.65
CA GLY A 213 19.68 13.69 -9.29
C GLY A 213 18.37 12.93 -9.29
N GLY A 214 17.45 13.40 -8.42
CA GLY A 214 16.15 12.74 -8.21
C GLY A 214 16.24 11.44 -7.41
N THR A 215 15.13 11.07 -6.79
CA THR A 215 15.00 9.85 -5.98
C THR A 215 14.01 8.85 -6.58
N VAL A 216 12.93 9.34 -7.17
CA VAL A 216 11.86 8.53 -7.77
C VAL A 216 11.43 9.10 -9.11
N LYS A 217 10.89 8.25 -9.98
CA LYS A 217 10.66 8.58 -11.40
C LYS A 217 9.48 9.52 -11.65
N ASN A 218 8.57 9.60 -10.73
CA ASN A 218 7.33 10.40 -10.82
C ASN A 218 7.40 11.73 -10.05
N VAL A 219 8.56 12.06 -9.48
CA VAL A 219 8.80 13.32 -8.79
C VAL A 219 9.89 14.11 -9.50
N VAL A 220 9.68 15.41 -9.69
CA VAL A 220 10.69 16.32 -10.22
C VAL A 220 11.86 16.39 -9.23
N ALA A 221 13.09 16.19 -9.75
CA ALA A 221 14.29 16.26 -8.93
C ALA A 221 14.44 17.66 -8.31
N ASP A 222 14.44 17.73 -7.01
CA ASP A 222 14.67 18.95 -6.21
C ASP A 222 16.16 19.23 -6.02
N LYS A 223 16.99 18.18 -6.16
CA LYS A 223 18.45 18.25 -5.96
C LYS A 223 19.18 17.38 -6.96
N ALA A 224 20.31 17.89 -7.44
CA ALA A 224 21.26 17.13 -8.23
C ALA A 224 22.69 17.40 -7.73
N VAL A 225 23.56 16.39 -7.87
CA VAL A 225 24.96 16.45 -7.46
C VAL A 225 25.84 16.01 -8.62
N ALA A 226 26.81 16.84 -8.98
CA ALA A 226 27.85 16.50 -9.95
C ALA A 226 29.20 16.35 -9.24
N THR A 227 29.93 15.29 -9.54
CA THR A 227 31.32 15.12 -9.11
C THR A 227 32.26 15.44 -10.30
N LEU A 228 33.09 16.43 -10.08
CA LEU A 228 34.04 16.90 -11.09
C LEU A 228 35.46 16.59 -10.68
N LYS A 229 36.37 16.36 -11.68
CA LYS A 229 37.81 16.24 -11.47
C LYS A 229 38.53 17.37 -12.16
N ASN A 230 39.69 17.78 -11.64
CA ASN A 230 40.58 18.80 -12.25
C ASN A 230 39.87 20.14 -12.52
N VAL A 231 38.97 20.54 -11.65
CA VAL A 231 38.27 21.82 -11.73
C VAL A 231 38.72 22.71 -10.56
N CYS A 232 39.11 23.93 -10.85
CA CYS A 232 39.46 24.94 -9.88
C CYS A 232 38.16 25.45 -9.19
N ALA A 233 38.16 25.61 -7.86
CA ALA A 233 37.01 26.13 -7.12
C ALA A 233 36.57 27.56 -7.55
N GLU A 234 37.50 28.32 -8.15
CA GLU A 234 37.22 29.66 -8.71
C GLU A 234 36.49 29.60 -10.06
N CYS A 235 36.36 28.41 -10.68
CA CYS A 235 35.70 28.19 -11.96
C CYS A 235 34.28 27.62 -11.84
N LEU A 236 33.76 27.46 -10.61
CA LEU A 236 32.42 27.03 -10.28
C LEU A 236 31.57 28.22 -9.81
#